data_42bfa8a6f4337aa069367cc6cc957e37
#
_entry.id   42bfa8a6f4337aa069367cc6cc957e37
#
_cell.length_a   1.000
_cell.length_b   1.000
_cell.length_c   1.000
_cell.angle_alpha   90.00
_cell.angle_beta   90.00
_cell.angle_gamma   90.00
#
_symmetry.space_group_name_H-M   'P 1'
#
loop_
_entity.id
_entity.type
_entity.pdbx_description
1 polymer ?
#
loop_
_entity_poly.entity_id
_entity_poly.type
_entity_poly.pdbx_seq_one_letter_code
_entity_poly.pdbx_strand_id
1 'polypeptide(L)'
;MTHLDLGSVLNLVSTVAIVGALVFTALQVRAASNARRDQAAVVIIQTTQDSNWTQALNLVSTLPENATAESIREKGEAMERALFELSIRFEPVGYMVFCRIITLKAVDDLIGGVAIVIWSRARGWTEEYRKSTNNPKFNEWVEWLADRIAERRRRLQPEPAPRQYCNWHER
;
A
#
# COMPACT_ATOMS: atom_id res chain seq x y z
N MET A 1 -52.03 -37.66 -9.72
CA MET A 1 -52.04 -36.40 -8.97
C MET A 1 -51.05 -36.56 -7.81
N THR A 2 -49.86 -36.04 -7.93
CA THR A 2 -48.83 -36.13 -6.87
C THR A 2 -49.20 -35.17 -5.76
N HIS A 3 -49.64 -35.69 -4.63
CA HIS A 3 -49.81 -34.89 -3.42
C HIS A 3 -48.43 -34.40 -2.97
N LEU A 4 -48.18 -33.11 -3.20
CA LEU A 4 -47.03 -32.44 -2.57
C LEU A 4 -47.26 -32.49 -1.06
N ASP A 5 -46.52 -33.33 -0.36
CA ASP A 5 -46.57 -33.43 1.10
C ASP A 5 -46.11 -32.10 1.69
N LEU A 6 -46.79 -31.58 2.69
CA LEU A 6 -46.50 -30.32 3.38
C LEU A 6 -45.03 -30.29 3.86
N GLY A 7 -44.50 -31.42 4.27
CA GLY A 7 -43.08 -31.57 4.66
C GLY A 7 -42.13 -31.30 3.52
N SER A 8 -42.41 -31.74 2.30
CA SER A 8 -41.59 -31.50 1.12
C SER A 8 -41.56 -30.01 0.71
N VAL A 9 -42.73 -29.32 0.84
CA VAL A 9 -42.81 -27.90 0.58
C VAL A 9 -42.02 -27.06 1.60
N LEU A 10 -42.13 -27.41 2.89
CA LEU A 10 -41.34 -26.77 3.96
C LEU A 10 -39.85 -26.94 3.78
N ASN A 11 -39.41 -28.16 3.44
CA ASN A 11 -37.99 -28.43 3.17
C ASN A 11 -37.48 -27.66 1.97
N LEU A 12 -38.25 -27.54 0.89
CA LEU A 12 -37.89 -26.74 -0.27
C LEU A 12 -37.76 -25.25 0.08
N VAL A 13 -38.71 -24.70 0.81
CA VAL A 13 -38.67 -23.29 1.26
C VAL A 13 -37.46 -23.05 2.17
N SER A 14 -37.21 -23.95 3.11
CA SER A 14 -36.05 -23.86 4.00
C SER A 14 -34.72 -23.91 3.23
N THR A 15 -34.61 -24.80 2.26
CA THR A 15 -33.41 -24.91 1.41
C THR A 15 -33.18 -23.64 0.60
N VAL A 16 -34.23 -23.10 -0.03
CA VAL A 16 -34.16 -21.85 -0.78
C VAL A 16 -33.76 -20.67 0.12
N ALA A 17 -34.32 -20.60 1.33
CA ALA A 17 -33.98 -19.56 2.31
C ALA A 17 -32.50 -19.64 2.73
N ILE A 18 -31.98 -20.85 2.99
CA ILE A 18 -30.57 -21.06 3.36
C ILE A 18 -29.65 -20.64 2.19
N VAL A 19 -29.94 -21.08 0.97
CA VAL A 19 -29.15 -20.70 -0.21
C VAL A 19 -29.21 -19.19 -0.43
N GLY A 20 -30.39 -18.56 -0.30
CA GLY A 20 -30.54 -17.12 -0.39
C GLY A 20 -29.70 -16.38 0.66
N ALA A 21 -29.70 -16.84 1.92
CA ALA A 21 -28.91 -16.26 2.99
C ALA A 21 -27.41 -16.38 2.71
N LEU A 22 -26.94 -17.52 2.19
CA LEU A 22 -25.53 -17.73 1.83
C LEU A 22 -25.09 -16.80 0.69
N VAL A 23 -25.90 -16.67 -0.36
CA VAL A 23 -25.63 -15.76 -1.47
C VAL A 23 -25.59 -14.31 -0.97
N PHE A 24 -26.56 -13.90 -0.17
CA PHE A 24 -26.60 -12.57 0.42
C PHE A 24 -25.37 -12.28 1.28
N THR A 25 -24.99 -13.20 2.15
CA THR A 25 -23.76 -13.08 2.95
C THR A 25 -22.51 -12.94 2.09
N ALA A 26 -22.40 -13.73 1.02
CA ALA A 26 -21.27 -13.65 0.10
C ALA A 26 -21.20 -12.28 -0.61
N LEU A 27 -22.37 -11.72 -1.00
CA LEU A 27 -22.44 -10.37 -1.59
C LEU A 27 -22.04 -9.28 -0.58
N GLN A 28 -22.50 -9.38 0.68
CA GLN A 28 -22.13 -8.44 1.75
C GLN A 28 -20.61 -8.48 2.02
N VAL A 29 -20.00 -9.68 2.08
CA VAL A 29 -18.57 -9.82 2.28
C VAL A 29 -17.78 -9.18 1.12
N ARG A 30 -18.24 -9.38 -0.11
CA ARG A 30 -17.64 -8.72 -1.29
C ARG A 30 -17.76 -7.21 -1.24
N ALA A 31 -18.94 -6.67 -0.91
CA ALA A 31 -19.16 -5.24 -0.78
C ALA A 31 -18.27 -4.62 0.32
N ALA A 32 -18.19 -5.27 1.49
CA ALA A 32 -17.32 -4.85 2.58
C ALA A 32 -15.83 -4.89 2.19
N SER A 33 -15.41 -5.89 1.43
CA SER A 33 -14.03 -5.98 0.93
C SER A 33 -13.69 -4.86 -0.06
N ASN A 34 -14.62 -4.50 -0.95
CA ASN A 34 -14.44 -3.39 -1.88
C ASN A 34 -14.37 -2.05 -1.14
N ALA A 35 -15.30 -1.81 -0.21
CA ALA A 35 -15.29 -0.59 0.60
C ALA A 35 -13.96 -0.41 1.39
N ARG A 36 -13.40 -1.49 1.92
CA ARG A 36 -12.07 -1.44 2.57
C ARG A 36 -10.95 -1.07 1.61
N ARG A 37 -10.98 -1.55 0.36
CA ARG A 37 -9.99 -1.18 -0.67
C ARG A 37 -10.07 0.29 -1.04
N ASP A 38 -11.28 0.82 -1.21
CA ASP A 38 -11.50 2.23 -1.54
C ASP A 38 -11.04 3.13 -0.38
N GLN A 39 -11.36 2.75 0.85
CA GLN A 39 -10.90 3.46 2.04
C GLN A 39 -9.38 3.46 2.19
N ALA A 40 -8.72 2.36 1.85
CA ALA A 40 -7.26 2.26 1.87
C ALA A 40 -6.60 3.17 0.82
N ALA A 41 -7.19 3.30 -0.38
CA ALA A 41 -6.72 4.24 -1.39
C ALA A 41 -6.83 5.69 -0.90
N VAL A 42 -7.93 6.05 -0.22
CA VAL A 42 -8.12 7.37 0.39
C VAL A 42 -7.05 7.66 1.43
N VAL A 43 -6.70 6.71 2.29
CA VAL A 43 -5.63 6.87 3.29
C VAL A 43 -4.29 7.16 2.61
N ILE A 44 -3.93 6.44 1.55
CA ILE A 44 -2.68 6.69 0.81
C ILE A 44 -2.69 8.11 0.21
N ILE A 45 -3.81 8.53 -0.39
CA ILE A 45 -3.93 9.87 -0.98
C ILE A 45 -3.81 10.94 0.11
N GLN A 46 -4.45 10.77 1.26
CA GLN A 46 -4.37 11.72 2.38
C GLN A 46 -2.94 11.88 2.90
N THR A 47 -2.14 10.82 2.93
CA THR A 47 -0.72 10.91 3.35
C THR A 47 0.13 11.71 2.38
N THR A 48 -0.31 11.94 1.15
CA THR A 48 0.45 12.63 0.09
C THR A 48 -0.04 14.05 -0.23
N GLN A 49 -1.13 14.52 0.40
CA GLN A 49 -1.74 15.83 0.07
C GLN A 49 -1.27 17.01 0.93
N ASP A 50 -0.26 16.83 1.76
CA ASP A 50 0.26 17.86 2.65
C ASP A 50 1.44 18.63 1.98
N SER A 51 1.52 19.94 2.22
CA SER A 51 2.62 20.79 1.75
C SER A 51 3.98 20.33 2.26
N ASN A 52 4.03 19.80 3.50
CA ASN A 52 5.26 19.28 4.09
C ASN A 52 5.77 18.04 3.35
N TRP A 53 4.85 17.19 2.87
CA TRP A 53 5.19 16.05 2.03
C TRP A 53 5.94 16.46 0.76
N THR A 54 5.41 17.43 0.01
CA THR A 54 6.03 17.88 -1.24
C THR A 54 7.41 18.48 -0.98
N GLN A 55 7.55 19.25 0.09
CA GLN A 55 8.83 19.84 0.48
C GLN A 55 9.84 18.77 0.90
N ALA A 56 9.43 17.82 1.73
CA ALA A 56 10.28 16.71 2.16
C ALA A 56 10.73 15.85 0.99
N LEU A 57 9.81 15.52 0.08
CA LEU A 57 10.12 14.74 -1.12
C LEU A 57 11.11 15.47 -2.04
N ASN A 58 10.93 16.75 -2.26
CA ASN A 58 11.85 17.56 -3.05
C ASN A 58 13.25 17.58 -2.44
N LEU A 59 13.37 17.81 -1.13
CA LEU A 59 14.65 17.77 -0.42
C LEU A 59 15.33 16.41 -0.56
N VAL A 60 14.64 15.32 -0.21
CA VAL A 60 15.20 13.97 -0.23
C VAL A 60 15.57 13.53 -1.65
N SER A 61 14.83 13.98 -2.67
CA SER A 61 15.15 13.69 -4.08
C SER A 61 16.49 14.28 -4.54
N THR A 62 17.02 15.28 -3.86
CA THR A 62 18.35 15.87 -4.15
C THR A 62 19.51 15.05 -3.60
N LEU A 63 19.26 14.08 -2.73
CA LEU A 63 20.30 13.22 -2.18
C LEU A 63 20.85 12.25 -3.24
N PRO A 64 22.13 11.88 -3.15
CA PRO A 64 22.64 10.76 -3.93
C PRO A 64 22.01 9.45 -3.44
N GLU A 65 22.10 8.41 -4.26
CA GLU A 65 21.73 7.08 -3.82
C GLU A 65 22.61 6.64 -2.63
N ASN A 66 21.98 5.95 -1.68
CA ASN A 66 22.67 5.44 -0.50
C ASN A 66 23.37 6.51 0.33
N ALA A 67 22.77 7.69 0.48
CA ALA A 67 23.33 8.81 1.23
C ALA A 67 23.68 8.40 2.68
N THR A 68 24.88 8.79 3.14
CA THR A 68 25.36 8.50 4.50
C THR A 68 24.79 9.50 5.51
N ALA A 69 24.81 9.16 6.80
CA ALA A 69 24.39 10.08 7.85
C ALA A 69 25.26 11.34 7.90
N GLU A 70 26.54 11.25 7.53
CA GLU A 70 27.42 12.39 7.44
C GLU A 70 26.98 13.35 6.32
N SER A 71 26.75 12.83 5.10
CA SER A 71 26.31 13.66 3.97
C SER A 71 24.95 14.33 4.22
N ILE A 72 24.09 13.71 5.03
CA ILE A 72 22.79 14.27 5.42
C ILE A 72 22.97 15.39 6.44
N ARG A 73 23.84 15.21 7.46
CA ARG A 73 24.19 16.24 8.44
C ARG A 73 24.80 17.49 7.81
N GLU A 74 25.67 17.31 6.79
CA GLU A 74 26.24 18.42 6.02
C GLU A 74 25.17 19.27 5.31
N LYS A 75 24.06 18.65 4.90
CA LYS A 75 22.92 19.35 4.27
C LYS A 75 22.00 20.05 5.29
N GLY A 76 22.24 19.84 6.56
CA GLY A 76 21.53 20.53 7.65
C GLY A 76 20.29 19.80 8.17
N GLU A 77 19.76 20.34 9.27
CA GLU A 77 18.64 19.77 10.04
C GLU A 77 17.36 19.59 9.18
N ALA A 78 17.13 20.48 8.20
CA ALA A 78 15.96 20.37 7.35
C ALA A 78 15.93 19.08 6.52
N MET A 79 17.10 18.58 6.10
CA MET A 79 17.21 17.34 5.35
C MET A 79 16.91 16.13 6.24
N GLU A 80 17.44 16.11 7.44
CA GLU A 80 17.20 15.03 8.39
C GLU A 80 15.72 14.98 8.80
N ARG A 81 15.12 16.15 9.05
CA ARG A 81 13.67 16.26 9.32
C ARG A 81 12.83 15.75 8.16
N ALA A 82 13.22 16.05 6.92
CA ALA A 82 12.53 15.55 5.73
C ALA A 82 12.58 14.03 5.63
N LEU A 83 13.72 13.41 5.94
CA LEU A 83 13.87 11.95 5.97
C LEU A 83 12.97 11.31 7.03
N PHE A 84 12.95 11.86 8.25
CA PHE A 84 12.04 11.38 9.30
C PHE A 84 10.57 11.54 8.90
N GLU A 85 10.19 12.67 8.33
CA GLU A 85 8.82 12.94 7.85
C GLU A 85 8.37 11.87 6.85
N LEU A 86 9.20 11.56 5.84
CA LEU A 86 8.89 10.54 4.86
C LEU A 86 8.88 9.15 5.46
N SER A 87 9.80 8.84 6.38
CA SER A 87 9.86 7.57 7.08
C SER A 87 8.57 7.30 7.87
N ILE A 88 8.14 8.24 8.70
CA ILE A 88 6.91 8.12 9.51
C ILE A 88 5.67 7.90 8.64
N ARG A 89 5.65 8.45 7.43
CA ARG A 89 4.51 8.30 6.50
C ARG A 89 4.52 6.97 5.75
N PHE A 90 5.69 6.46 5.37
CA PHE A 90 5.78 5.21 4.61
C PHE A 90 5.77 3.95 5.49
N GLU A 91 6.24 4.02 6.72
CA GLU A 91 6.22 2.89 7.66
C GLU A 91 4.82 2.26 7.81
N PRO A 92 3.76 3.03 8.12
CA PRO A 92 2.42 2.47 8.21
C PRO A 92 1.92 1.89 6.88
N VAL A 93 2.29 2.49 5.74
CA VAL A 93 1.90 1.99 4.42
C VAL A 93 2.50 0.62 4.16
N GLY A 94 3.79 0.43 4.43
CA GLY A 94 4.46 -0.86 4.30
C GLY A 94 3.82 -1.92 5.20
N TYR A 95 3.55 -1.60 6.46
CA TYR A 95 2.86 -2.49 7.39
C TYR A 95 1.44 -2.86 6.92
N MET A 96 0.66 -1.89 6.42
CA MET A 96 -0.68 -2.17 5.89
C MET A 96 -0.65 -3.10 4.66
N VAL A 97 0.36 -3.01 3.80
CA VAL A 97 0.57 -3.95 2.71
C VAL A 97 0.90 -5.34 3.25
N PHE A 98 1.79 -5.44 4.23
CA PHE A 98 2.15 -6.71 4.87
C PHE A 98 0.93 -7.39 5.49
N CYS A 99 0.10 -6.65 6.21
CA CYS A 99 -1.16 -7.12 6.80
C CYS A 99 -2.28 -7.37 5.77
N ARG A 100 -2.04 -7.14 4.47
CA ARG A 100 -3.03 -7.27 3.39
C ARG A 100 -4.26 -6.38 3.56
N ILE A 101 -4.15 -5.29 4.31
CA ILE A 101 -5.19 -4.24 4.43
C ILE A 101 -5.30 -3.50 3.10
N ILE A 102 -4.15 -3.18 2.48
CA ILE A 102 -4.05 -2.62 1.12
C ILE A 102 -3.24 -3.56 0.23
N THR A 103 -3.49 -3.50 -1.07
CA THR A 103 -2.75 -4.35 -2.01
C THR A 103 -1.43 -3.68 -2.42
N LEU A 104 -0.37 -4.49 -2.57
CA LEU A 104 0.90 -4.01 -3.11
C LEU A 104 0.71 -3.34 -4.48
N LYS A 105 -0.21 -3.87 -5.31
CA LYS A 105 -0.54 -3.26 -6.60
C LYS A 105 -1.04 -1.83 -6.46
N ALA A 106 -1.99 -1.56 -5.56
CA ALA A 106 -2.53 -0.22 -5.36
C ALA A 106 -1.45 0.77 -4.89
N VAL A 107 -0.58 0.35 -3.96
CA VAL A 107 0.54 1.18 -3.50
C VAL A 107 1.55 1.42 -4.62
N ASP A 108 1.91 0.39 -5.38
CA ASP A 108 2.84 0.51 -6.51
C ASP A 108 2.32 1.47 -7.59
N ASP A 109 1.04 1.34 -7.95
CA ASP A 109 0.41 2.19 -8.97
C ASP A 109 0.31 3.67 -8.52
N LEU A 110 0.09 3.95 -7.23
CA LEU A 110 -0.11 5.31 -6.71
C LEU A 110 1.20 6.00 -6.30
N ILE A 111 2.01 5.33 -5.49
CA ILE A 111 3.20 5.93 -4.84
C ILE A 111 4.46 5.07 -4.94
N GLY A 112 4.43 3.95 -5.66
CA GLY A 112 5.54 2.99 -5.69
C GLY A 112 6.84 3.57 -6.22
N GLY A 113 6.77 4.49 -7.18
CA GLY A 113 7.96 5.21 -7.66
C GLY A 113 8.62 6.05 -6.58
N VAL A 114 7.81 6.73 -5.78
CA VAL A 114 8.27 7.54 -4.65
C VAL A 114 8.89 6.68 -3.57
N ALA A 115 8.26 5.56 -3.22
CA ALA A 115 8.78 4.61 -2.22
C ALA A 115 10.18 4.10 -2.59
N ILE A 116 10.39 3.72 -3.84
CA ILE A 116 11.71 3.26 -4.33
C ILE A 116 12.74 4.40 -4.23
N VAL A 117 12.39 5.61 -4.67
CA VAL A 117 13.31 6.75 -4.64
C VAL A 117 13.70 7.09 -3.21
N ILE A 118 12.74 7.18 -2.29
CA ILE A 118 13.00 7.47 -0.88
C ILE A 118 13.95 6.41 -0.30
N TRP A 119 13.65 5.13 -0.49
CA TRP A 119 14.48 4.07 0.05
C TRP A 119 15.88 4.07 -0.54
N SER A 120 16.02 4.24 -1.87
CA SER A 120 17.35 4.29 -2.52
C SER A 120 18.22 5.44 -1.99
N ARG A 121 17.62 6.56 -1.57
CA ARG A 121 18.33 7.71 -1.00
C ARG A 121 18.62 7.55 0.51
N ALA A 122 17.63 7.05 1.25
CA ALA A 122 17.67 6.97 2.72
C ALA A 122 18.39 5.73 3.27
N ARG A 123 18.71 4.73 2.44
CA ARG A 123 19.20 3.44 2.90
C ARG A 123 20.46 3.56 3.75
N GLY A 124 21.51 4.24 3.28
CA GLY A 124 22.77 4.37 4.01
C GLY A 124 22.58 5.05 5.37
N TRP A 125 21.83 6.16 5.39
CA TRP A 125 21.46 6.85 6.63
C TRP A 125 20.66 5.95 7.57
N THR A 126 19.70 5.19 7.05
CA THR A 126 18.88 4.27 7.87
C THR A 126 19.75 3.20 8.51
N GLU A 127 20.69 2.59 7.78
CA GLU A 127 21.58 1.57 8.29
C GLU A 127 22.50 2.12 9.41
N GLU A 128 23.03 3.34 9.24
CA GLU A 128 23.84 4.01 10.26
C GLU A 128 22.98 4.40 11.49
N TYR A 129 21.75 4.91 11.28
CA TYR A 129 20.84 5.26 12.34
C TYR A 129 20.43 4.04 13.19
N ARG A 130 20.15 2.89 12.55
CA ARG A 130 19.88 1.62 13.25
C ARG A 130 21.01 1.23 14.18
N LYS A 131 22.26 1.36 13.71
CA LYS A 131 23.45 1.03 14.50
C LYS A 131 23.67 1.99 15.66
N SER A 132 23.57 3.29 15.41
CA SER A 132 23.86 4.31 16.41
C SER A 132 22.81 4.38 17.53
N THR A 133 21.56 4.06 17.23
CA THR A 133 20.44 4.08 18.19
C THR A 133 20.10 2.71 18.77
N ASN A 134 20.77 1.63 18.32
CA ASN A 134 20.43 0.25 18.63
C ASN A 134 18.96 -0.08 18.34
N ASN A 135 18.40 0.50 17.25
CA ASN A 135 17.03 0.27 16.82
C ASN A 135 16.99 -0.41 15.44
N PRO A 136 17.09 -1.74 15.39
CA PRO A 136 17.15 -2.49 14.12
C PRO A 136 15.85 -2.41 13.31
N LYS A 137 14.75 -1.99 13.95
CA LYS A 137 13.43 -1.92 13.31
C LYS A 137 13.12 -0.57 12.66
N PHE A 138 13.97 0.42 12.83
CA PHE A 138 13.77 1.72 12.21
C PHE A 138 13.70 1.58 10.68
N ASN A 139 12.64 2.09 10.06
CA ASN A 139 12.38 1.99 8.61
C ASN A 139 12.30 0.56 8.06
N GLU A 140 11.94 -0.46 8.87
CA GLU A 140 11.86 -1.85 8.41
C GLU A 140 10.75 -2.04 7.36
N TRP A 141 9.64 -1.34 7.49
CA TRP A 141 8.52 -1.44 6.57
C TRP A 141 8.70 -0.60 5.31
N VAL A 142 9.45 0.50 5.39
CA VAL A 142 9.88 1.27 4.20
C VAL A 142 10.80 0.41 3.33
N GLU A 143 11.81 -0.21 3.93
CA GLU A 143 12.71 -1.14 3.25
C GLU A 143 11.95 -2.29 2.61
N TRP A 144 11.15 -3.00 3.40
CA TRP A 144 10.37 -4.13 2.93
C TRP A 144 9.44 -3.76 1.78
N LEU A 145 8.75 -2.62 1.87
CA LEU A 145 7.85 -2.12 0.85
C LEU A 145 8.59 -1.83 -0.46
N ALA A 146 9.68 -1.08 -0.39
CA ALA A 146 10.50 -0.73 -1.54
C ALA A 146 11.02 -1.98 -2.25
N ASP A 147 11.50 -2.98 -1.50
CA ASP A 147 11.97 -4.26 -2.04
C ASP A 147 10.85 -5.04 -2.73
N ARG A 148 9.65 -5.11 -2.14
CA ARG A 148 8.49 -5.80 -2.75
C ARG A 148 8.03 -5.11 -4.04
N ILE A 149 8.03 -3.77 -4.07
CA ILE A 149 7.71 -3.01 -5.28
C ILE A 149 8.78 -3.24 -6.35
N ALA A 150 10.05 -3.17 -6.00
CA ALA A 150 11.15 -3.40 -6.93
C ALA A 150 11.11 -4.83 -7.51
N GLU A 151 10.87 -5.84 -6.68
CA GLU A 151 10.69 -7.23 -7.13
C GLU A 151 9.49 -7.38 -8.07
N ARG A 152 8.34 -6.79 -7.72
CA ARG A 152 7.15 -6.79 -8.56
C ARG A 152 7.44 -6.17 -9.93
N ARG A 153 8.10 -5.00 -9.96
CA ARG A 153 8.42 -4.30 -11.22
C ARG A 153 9.41 -5.07 -12.07
N ARG A 154 10.42 -5.71 -11.49
CA ARG A 154 11.35 -6.59 -12.23
C ARG A 154 10.62 -7.76 -12.88
N ARG A 155 9.65 -8.37 -12.18
CA ARG A 155 8.90 -9.53 -12.68
C ARG A 155 7.86 -9.17 -13.73
N LEU A 156 7.14 -8.06 -13.56
CA LEU A 156 6.00 -7.70 -14.40
C LEU A 156 6.37 -6.72 -15.52
N GLN A 157 7.51 -6.03 -15.40
CA GLN A 157 7.95 -4.98 -16.33
C GLN A 157 6.78 -4.04 -16.70
N PRO A 158 6.16 -3.35 -15.71
CA PRO A 158 4.94 -2.62 -15.93
C PRO A 158 5.15 -1.48 -16.92
N GLU A 159 4.27 -1.38 -17.90
CA GLU A 159 4.20 -0.24 -18.79
C GLU A 159 3.48 0.93 -18.13
N PRO A 160 3.75 2.16 -18.58
CA PRO A 160 2.98 3.33 -18.16
C PRO A 160 1.47 3.15 -18.42
N ALA A 161 0.63 3.63 -17.51
CA ALA A 161 -0.82 3.48 -17.57
C ALA A 161 -1.45 3.82 -18.94
N PRO A 162 -1.03 4.88 -19.69
CA PRO A 162 -1.58 5.16 -21.01
C PRO A 162 -1.36 4.05 -22.04
N ARG A 163 -0.28 3.26 -21.90
CA ARG A 163 -0.02 2.10 -22.76
C ARG A 163 -0.73 0.86 -22.27
N GLN A 164 -0.63 0.58 -20.97
CA GLN A 164 -1.23 -0.60 -20.36
C GLN A 164 -2.75 -0.61 -20.47
N TYR A 165 -3.41 0.54 -20.40
CA TYR A 165 -4.86 0.70 -20.39
C TYR A 165 -5.39 1.47 -21.60
N CYS A 166 -4.73 1.38 -22.77
CA CYS A 166 -5.13 2.10 -23.97
C CYS A 166 -6.58 1.78 -24.44
N ASN A 167 -7.10 0.61 -24.07
CA ASN A 167 -8.48 0.17 -24.37
C ASN A 167 -9.44 0.31 -23.15
N TRP A 168 -9.07 1.11 -22.15
CA TRP A 168 -9.95 1.31 -21.01
C TRP A 168 -11.17 2.16 -21.41
N HIS A 169 -12.36 1.68 -21.08
CA HIS A 169 -13.62 2.38 -21.26
C HIS A 169 -14.38 2.39 -19.93
N GLU A 170 -15.04 3.50 -19.64
CA GLU A 170 -15.96 3.60 -18.51
C GLU A 170 -17.13 2.65 -18.73
N ARG A 171 -17.55 1.92 -17.71
CA ARG A 171 -18.69 0.98 -17.75
C ARG A 171 -19.94 1.63 -17.26
#